data_1e91e7758c8b23e093e0ce883bcb3b64
#
_entry.id   1e91e7758c8b23e093e0ce883bcb3b64
#
_cell.length_a   1.000
_cell.length_b   1.000
_cell.length_c   1.000
_cell.angle_alpha   90.00
_cell.angle_beta   90.00
_cell.angle_gamma   90.00
#
_symmetry.space_group_name_H-M   'P 1'
#
loop_
_entity.id
_entity.type
_entity.pdbx_description
1 polymer ?
#
loop_
_entity_poly.entity_id
_entity_poly.type
_entity_poly.pdbx_seq_one_letter_code
_entity_poly.pdbx_strand_id
1 'polypeptide(L)'
;MHIEERVVNNVTILDLKGKITLGEGDEALKDKINSLVQQDRKRILLNLGDVPYIDSAGLGQIVRTYTTVTRDGGQLKLVHLTKRITDLLMITKLLTVFETFDSEPEALKSYT
;
A
#
# COMPACT_ATOMS: atom_id res chain seq x y z
N MET A 1 1.75 14.09 3.91
CA MET A 1 1.10 12.91 3.29
C MET A 1 -0.40 13.10 3.30
N HIS A 2 -1.02 12.93 2.16
CA HIS A 2 -2.47 12.98 2.04
C HIS A 2 -2.96 11.61 1.56
N ILE A 3 -3.99 11.07 2.20
CA ILE A 3 -4.55 9.77 1.86
C ILE A 3 -6.01 9.96 1.50
N GLU A 4 -6.37 9.62 0.25
CA GLU A 4 -7.77 9.61 -0.17
C GLU A 4 -8.25 8.17 -0.22
N GLU A 5 -9.41 7.92 0.37
CA GLU A 5 -9.99 6.59 0.46
C GLU A 5 -11.14 6.45 -0.51
N ARG A 6 -11.13 5.37 -1.30
CA ARG A 6 -12.23 5.01 -2.20
C ARG A 6 -12.59 3.56 -1.99
N VAL A 7 -13.83 3.18 -2.25
CA VAL A 7 -14.24 1.76 -2.21
C VAL A 7 -14.79 1.38 -3.57
N VAL A 8 -14.20 0.36 -4.18
CA VAL A 8 -14.63 -0.17 -5.48
C VAL A 8 -14.64 -1.69 -5.39
N ASN A 9 -15.77 -2.34 -5.69
CA ASN A 9 -15.92 -3.79 -5.66
C ASN A 9 -15.48 -4.43 -4.34
N ASN A 10 -15.83 -3.80 -3.23
CA ASN A 10 -15.46 -4.23 -1.87
C ASN A 10 -13.96 -4.13 -1.57
N VAL A 11 -13.19 -3.46 -2.43
CA VAL A 11 -11.78 -3.18 -2.19
C VAL A 11 -11.65 -1.73 -1.75
N THR A 12 -10.95 -1.50 -0.64
CA THR A 12 -10.63 -0.15 -0.18
C THR A 12 -9.35 0.29 -0.87
N ILE A 13 -9.46 1.33 -1.69
CA ILE A 13 -8.30 1.88 -2.41
C ILE A 13 -7.82 3.10 -1.64
N LEU A 14 -6.54 3.11 -1.32
CA LEU A 14 -5.90 4.25 -0.69
C LEU A 14 -5.01 4.94 -1.73
N ASP A 15 -5.43 6.11 -2.17
CA ASP A 15 -4.62 6.96 -3.05
C ASP A 15 -3.68 7.77 -2.17
N LEU A 16 -2.42 7.33 -2.11
CA LEU A 16 -1.41 7.97 -1.29
C LEU A 16 -0.74 9.10 -2.08
N LYS A 17 -0.69 10.30 -1.50
CA LYS A 17 -0.12 11.47 -2.16
C LYS A 17 0.90 12.10 -1.24
N GLY A 18 2.15 12.13 -1.70
CA GLY A 18 3.26 12.68 -0.94
C GLY A 18 4.26 11.63 -0.50
N LYS A 19 5.27 12.07 0.22
CA LYS A 19 6.37 11.21 0.65
C LYS A 19 5.95 10.28 1.78
N ILE A 20 6.44 9.04 1.75
CA ILE A 20 6.28 8.11 2.87
C ILE A 20 7.62 8.07 3.60
N THR A 21 7.76 8.94 4.58
CA THR A 21 9.01 9.12 5.33
C THR A 21 8.77 9.05 6.83
N LEU A 22 9.86 8.91 7.57
CA LEU A 22 9.82 8.80 9.03
C LEU A 22 9.06 9.98 9.65
N GLY A 23 8.08 9.65 10.51
CA GLY A 23 7.34 10.65 11.29
C GLY A 23 6.23 11.36 10.54
N GLU A 24 6.14 11.16 9.23
CA GLU A 24 5.14 11.83 8.41
C GLU A 24 4.23 10.81 7.71
N GLY A 25 4.64 10.34 6.54
CA GLY A 25 3.81 9.42 5.79
C GLY A 25 3.69 8.02 6.40
N ASP A 26 4.73 7.56 7.09
CA ASP A 26 4.72 6.24 7.70
C ASP A 26 3.65 6.13 8.80
N GLU A 27 3.53 7.15 9.66
CA GLU A 27 2.52 7.16 10.72
C GLU A 27 1.11 7.30 10.16
N ALA A 28 0.92 8.16 9.17
CA ALA A 28 -0.39 8.33 8.53
C ALA A 28 -0.87 7.01 7.91
N LEU A 29 0.02 6.30 7.23
CA LEU A 29 -0.32 5.01 6.64
C LEU A 29 -0.65 3.97 7.71
N LYS A 30 0.17 3.89 8.76
CA LYS A 30 -0.05 2.97 9.88
C LYS A 30 -1.43 3.19 10.51
N ASP A 31 -1.77 4.43 10.82
CA ASP A 31 -3.03 4.75 11.47
C ASP A 31 -4.22 4.41 10.58
N LYS A 32 -4.14 4.71 9.29
CA LYS A 32 -5.21 4.40 8.34
C LYS A 32 -5.42 2.89 8.23
N ILE A 33 -4.34 2.12 8.12
CA ILE A 33 -4.44 0.67 7.99
C ILE A 33 -5.02 0.04 9.27
N ASN A 34 -4.57 0.48 10.44
CA ASN A 34 -5.11 -0.03 11.70
C ASN A 34 -6.60 0.25 11.81
N SER A 35 -7.04 1.43 11.39
CA SER A 35 -8.46 1.78 11.38
C SER A 35 -9.27 0.86 10.47
N LEU A 36 -8.75 0.58 9.26
CA LEU A 36 -9.45 -0.28 8.32
C LEU A 36 -9.55 -1.72 8.82
N VAL A 37 -8.47 -2.25 9.38
CA VAL A 37 -8.46 -3.61 9.93
C VAL A 37 -9.45 -3.73 11.08
N GLN A 38 -9.54 -2.72 11.95
CA GLN A 38 -10.53 -2.70 13.04
C GLN A 38 -11.96 -2.72 12.52
N GLN A 39 -12.21 -2.15 11.34
CA GLN A 39 -13.52 -2.15 10.69
C GLN A 39 -13.78 -3.41 9.87
N ASP A 40 -12.89 -4.38 9.91
CA ASP A 40 -12.93 -5.60 9.10
C ASP A 40 -12.87 -5.32 7.60
N ARG A 41 -12.27 -4.19 7.21
CA ARG A 41 -12.08 -3.80 5.81
C ARG A 41 -10.65 -4.15 5.41
N LYS A 42 -10.46 -5.38 4.95
CA LYS A 42 -9.14 -5.99 4.79
C LYS A 42 -8.75 -6.29 3.34
N ARG A 43 -9.55 -5.89 2.36
CA ARG A 43 -9.16 -5.92 0.95
C ARG A 43 -8.69 -4.53 0.61
N ILE A 44 -7.37 -4.35 0.55
CA ILE A 44 -6.77 -3.03 0.48
C ILE A 44 -5.84 -2.95 -0.72
N LEU A 45 -5.96 -1.86 -1.48
CA LEU A 45 -5.09 -1.56 -2.60
C LEU A 45 -4.42 -0.22 -2.37
N LEU A 46 -3.08 -0.21 -2.34
CA LEU A 46 -2.32 1.02 -2.20
C LEU A 46 -1.95 1.55 -3.59
N ASN A 47 -2.41 2.74 -3.91
CA ASN A 47 -2.03 3.43 -5.14
C ASN A 47 -0.83 4.32 -4.82
N LEU A 48 0.32 3.97 -5.41
CA LEU A 48 1.59 4.64 -5.15
C LEU A 48 2.02 5.58 -6.27
N GLY A 49 1.14 5.82 -7.24
CA GLY A 49 1.46 6.65 -8.41
C GLY A 49 1.86 8.08 -8.09
N ASP A 50 1.37 8.63 -6.98
CA ASP A 50 1.65 10.01 -6.55
C ASP A 50 2.59 10.06 -5.34
N VAL A 51 3.36 9.00 -5.11
CA VAL A 51 4.37 8.93 -4.05
C VAL A 51 5.75 9.13 -4.68
N PRO A 52 6.35 10.32 -4.57
CA PRO A 52 7.61 10.61 -5.25
C PRO A 52 8.83 10.04 -4.52
N TYR A 53 8.70 9.71 -3.25
CA TYR A 53 9.84 9.29 -2.45
C TYR A 53 9.41 8.44 -1.25
N ILE A 54 10.20 7.40 -0.97
CA ILE A 54 10.03 6.55 0.21
C ILE A 54 11.41 6.37 0.83
N ASP A 55 11.54 6.62 2.14
CA ASP A 55 12.77 6.30 2.86
C ASP A 55 12.68 4.90 3.49
N SER A 56 13.71 4.49 4.22
CA SER A 56 13.73 3.16 4.84
C SER A 56 12.60 2.97 5.86
N ALA A 57 12.22 4.03 6.57
CA ALA A 57 11.11 3.95 7.52
C ALA A 57 9.77 3.77 6.79
N GLY A 58 9.58 4.48 5.68
CA GLY A 58 8.39 4.34 4.85
C GLY A 58 8.29 2.94 4.23
N LEU A 59 9.41 2.43 3.71
CA LEU A 59 9.45 1.08 3.16
C LEU A 59 9.12 0.05 4.25
N GLY A 60 9.72 0.19 5.43
CA GLY A 60 9.42 -0.67 6.56
C GLY A 60 7.94 -0.62 6.96
N GLN A 61 7.31 0.55 6.85
CA GLN A 61 5.89 0.68 7.15
C GLN A 61 5.03 -0.04 6.11
N ILE A 62 5.39 0.00 4.84
CA ILE A 62 4.65 -0.76 3.82
C ILE A 62 4.74 -2.26 4.11
N VAL A 63 5.92 -2.75 4.50
CA VAL A 63 6.11 -4.15 4.87
C VAL A 63 5.26 -4.51 6.10
N ARG A 64 5.26 -3.66 7.13
CA ARG A 64 4.44 -3.89 8.32
C ARG A 64 2.95 -3.87 8.00
N THR A 65 2.53 -2.98 7.11
CA THR A 65 1.15 -2.91 6.65
C THR A 65 0.73 -4.23 5.99
N TYR A 66 1.58 -4.74 5.11
CA TYR A 66 1.35 -6.02 4.45
C TYR A 66 1.22 -7.15 5.48
N THR A 67 2.12 -7.18 6.45
CA THR A 67 2.11 -8.20 7.51
C THR A 67 0.84 -8.10 8.36
N THR A 68 0.46 -6.89 8.75
CA THR A 68 -0.73 -6.66 9.57
C THR A 68 -2.00 -7.15 8.87
N VAL A 69 -2.16 -6.76 7.62
CA VAL A 69 -3.35 -7.11 6.82
C VAL A 69 -3.39 -8.61 6.55
N THR A 70 -2.27 -9.19 6.16
CA THR A 70 -2.18 -10.61 5.84
C THR A 70 -2.43 -11.49 7.05
N ARG A 71 -1.87 -11.11 8.20
CA ARG A 71 -2.06 -11.85 9.45
C ARG A 71 -3.52 -11.90 9.85
N ASP A 72 -4.27 -10.85 9.54
CA ASP A 72 -5.69 -10.74 9.87
C ASP A 72 -6.59 -11.41 8.82
N GLY A 73 -6.00 -12.13 7.88
CA GLY A 73 -6.73 -12.82 6.82
C GLY A 73 -7.10 -11.96 5.64
N GLY A 74 -6.52 -10.75 5.52
CA GLY A 74 -6.81 -9.83 4.45
C GLY A 74 -5.85 -9.94 3.27
N GLN A 75 -6.00 -9.03 2.34
CA GLN A 75 -5.18 -8.95 1.13
C GLN A 75 -4.75 -7.50 0.92
N LEU A 76 -3.45 -7.29 0.78
CA LEU A 76 -2.87 -5.99 0.45
C LEU A 76 -2.11 -6.11 -0.85
N LYS A 77 -2.42 -5.25 -1.81
CA LYS A 77 -1.75 -5.23 -3.12
C LYS A 77 -1.37 -3.80 -3.47
N LEU A 78 -0.46 -3.66 -4.43
CA LEU A 78 0.07 -2.37 -4.84
C LEU A 78 -0.23 -2.11 -6.31
N VAL A 79 -0.54 -0.86 -6.64
CA VAL A 79 -0.79 -0.45 -8.03
C VAL A 79 -0.03 0.84 -8.33
N HIS A 80 0.29 1.03 -9.60
CA HIS A 80 0.95 2.23 -10.13
C HIS A 80 2.30 2.50 -9.46
N LEU A 81 3.14 1.47 -9.37
CA LEU A 81 4.49 1.67 -8.86
C LEU A 81 5.25 2.61 -9.79
N THR A 82 5.87 3.64 -9.21
CA THR A 82 6.80 4.48 -9.96
C THR A 82 8.09 3.69 -10.21
N LYS A 83 8.90 4.14 -11.18
CA LYS A 83 10.20 3.51 -11.43
C LYS A 83 11.06 3.51 -10.17
N ARG A 84 11.07 4.61 -9.42
CA ARG A 84 11.84 4.73 -8.18
C ARG A 84 11.43 3.68 -7.15
N ILE A 85 10.13 3.49 -6.96
CA ILE A 85 9.63 2.50 -6.00
C ILE A 85 9.91 1.09 -6.48
N THR A 86 9.72 0.82 -7.77
CA THR A 86 10.04 -0.48 -8.35
C THR A 86 11.52 -0.82 -8.13
N ASP A 87 12.43 0.12 -8.43
CA ASP A 87 13.86 -0.09 -8.24
C ASP A 87 14.19 -0.34 -6.77
N LEU A 88 13.57 0.40 -5.86
CA LEU A 88 13.78 0.21 -4.43
C LEU A 88 13.34 -1.18 -3.97
N LEU A 89 12.18 -1.64 -4.43
CA LEU A 89 11.69 -2.98 -4.10
C LEU A 89 12.57 -4.08 -4.69
N MET A 90 13.13 -3.86 -5.89
CA MET A 90 14.06 -4.80 -6.50
C MET A 90 15.36 -4.90 -5.71
N ILE A 91 15.96 -3.77 -5.37
CA ILE A 91 17.22 -3.72 -4.63
C ILE A 91 17.08 -4.37 -3.26
N THR A 92 15.97 -4.16 -2.58
CA THR A 92 15.70 -4.74 -1.26
C THR A 92 15.15 -6.16 -1.33
N LYS A 93 14.95 -6.69 -2.53
CA LYS A 93 14.38 -8.03 -2.77
C LYS A 93 12.95 -8.18 -2.25
N LEU A 94 12.22 -7.08 -2.18
CA LEU A 94 10.84 -7.07 -1.70
C LEU A 94 9.81 -7.12 -2.84
N LEU A 95 10.24 -6.96 -4.09
CA LEU A 95 9.31 -6.93 -5.21
C LEU A 95 8.48 -8.21 -5.33
N THR A 96 9.05 -9.35 -4.97
CA THR A 96 8.36 -10.64 -5.03
C THR A 96 7.46 -10.89 -3.82
N VAL A 97 7.58 -10.09 -2.77
CA VAL A 97 6.72 -10.20 -1.58
C VAL A 97 5.33 -9.66 -1.88
N PHE A 98 5.25 -8.58 -2.65
CA PHE A 98 3.99 -7.91 -2.94
C PHE A 98 3.43 -8.31 -4.30
N GLU A 99 2.11 -8.40 -4.39
CA GLU A 99 1.44 -8.46 -5.69
C GLU A 99 1.31 -7.04 -6.21
N THR A 100 1.86 -6.78 -7.40
CA THR A 100 1.88 -5.44 -7.98
C THR A 100 1.20 -5.45 -9.34
N PHE A 101 0.55 -4.34 -9.68
CA PHE A 101 -0.22 -4.22 -10.91
C PHE A 101 0.06 -2.88 -11.58
N ASP A 102 -0.03 -2.87 -12.90
CA ASP A 102 0.16 -1.65 -13.69
C ASP A 102 -1.15 -0.84 -13.83
N SER A 103 -2.30 -1.50 -13.63
CA SER A 103 -3.58 -0.82 -13.76
C SER A 103 -4.52 -1.20 -12.62
N GLU A 104 -5.40 -0.28 -12.25
CA GLU A 104 -6.39 -0.49 -11.22
C GLU A 104 -7.38 -1.62 -11.59
N PRO A 105 -7.91 -1.69 -12.83
CA PRO A 105 -8.81 -2.79 -13.19
C PRO A 105 -8.19 -4.18 -13.01
N GLU A 106 -6.91 -4.33 -13.38
CA GLU A 106 -6.21 -5.61 -13.20
C GLU A 106 -6.06 -5.93 -11.71
N ALA A 107 -5.69 -4.94 -10.91
CA ALA A 107 -5.55 -5.12 -9.47
C ALA A 107 -6.88 -5.54 -8.84
N LEU A 108 -7.97 -4.88 -9.19
CA LEU A 108 -9.28 -5.18 -8.63
C LEU A 108 -9.75 -6.59 -8.96
N LYS A 109 -9.47 -7.07 -10.16
CA LYS A 109 -9.84 -8.43 -10.58
C LYS A 109 -9.11 -9.52 -9.79
N SER A 110 -7.99 -9.20 -9.19
CA SER A 110 -7.16 -10.18 -8.49
C SER A 110 -7.64 -10.49 -7.07
N TYR A 111 -8.54 -9.69 -6.53
CA TYR A 111 -9.09 -9.93 -5.19
C TYR A 111 -10.16 -11.00 -5.20
N THR A 112 -10.16 -11.82 -4.19
CA THR A 112 -11.11 -12.93 -4.05
C THR A 112 -12.05 -12.74 -2.87
#